data_506a7ab75063f4a7266e5369cf50931a
#
_entry.id   506a7ab75063f4a7266e5369cf50931a
#
_cell.length_a   1.000
_cell.length_b   1.000
_cell.length_c   1.000
_cell.angle_alpha   90.00
_cell.angle_beta   90.00
_cell.angle_gamma   90.00
#
_symmetry.space_group_name_H-M   'P 1'
#
loop_
_entity.id
_entity.type
_entity.pdbx_description
1 polymer ?
#
loop_
_entity_poly.entity_id
_entity_poly.type
_entity_poly.pdbx_seq_one_letter_code
_entity_poly.pdbx_strand_id
1 'polypeptide(L)'
;RPDRLAFYSYAHVPWIKGNGQRGFKDQDVPKDEMKRQCYEEGKKKLLEQGYHEIGMDHFALQQDPMYQSFQAGTLHRNFMGYTASKTQVMIGLGVSSISDSWYSFAQNEKNINDYYVSLEQEQIPVYRGHILSGEDLVIRKHILNLMCSFETSWSDPKMDFPELNDVLDQLNEMQHDQLLVIGDKSIRVTEAGKPFVRNICMAFDLKLKRKMPESRIFSMTI
;
A
#
# COMPACT_ATOMS: atom_id res chain seq x y z
N ARG A 1 11.04 9.87 21.73
CA ARG A 1 10.16 10.27 20.59
C ARG A 1 10.85 9.82 19.31
N PRO A 2 10.34 8.78 18.62
CA PRO A 2 10.90 8.30 17.35
C PRO A 2 10.65 9.32 16.23
N ASP A 3 11.48 9.29 15.19
CA ASP A 3 11.33 10.21 14.05
C ASP A 3 10.21 9.79 13.12
N ARG A 4 9.87 8.50 13.07
CA ARG A 4 8.80 7.91 12.25
C ARG A 4 7.90 7.00 13.06
N LEU A 5 6.63 6.97 12.68
CA LEU A 5 5.62 6.09 13.25
C LEU A 5 4.78 5.49 12.11
N ALA A 6 4.36 4.24 12.30
CA ALA A 6 3.22 3.68 11.61
C ALA A 6 2.10 3.48 12.64
N PHE A 7 1.00 4.21 12.46
CA PHE A 7 -0.15 4.21 13.35
C PHE A 7 -1.38 3.73 12.61
N TYR A 8 -1.75 2.49 12.82
CA TYR A 8 -2.88 1.86 12.14
C TYR A 8 -3.74 1.07 13.14
N SER A 9 -4.98 0.83 12.74
CA SER A 9 -5.92 0.10 13.57
C SER A 9 -5.58 -1.40 13.63
N TYR A 10 -5.96 -2.03 14.73
CA TYR A 10 -5.78 -3.46 14.93
C TYR A 10 -6.59 -4.27 13.89
N ALA A 11 -5.92 -5.22 13.23
CA ALA A 11 -6.53 -6.17 12.31
C ALA A 11 -6.82 -7.49 13.03
N HIS A 12 -8.08 -7.80 13.29
CA HIS A 12 -8.49 -9.06 13.87
C HIS A 12 -8.65 -10.13 12.79
N VAL A 13 -7.77 -11.11 12.80
CA VAL A 13 -7.71 -12.21 11.80
C VAL A 13 -7.55 -13.57 12.48
N PRO A 14 -8.50 -13.97 13.37
CA PRO A 14 -8.37 -15.17 14.20
C PRO A 14 -8.35 -16.47 13.41
N TRP A 15 -8.78 -16.45 12.13
CA TRP A 15 -8.74 -17.60 11.23
C TRP A 15 -7.34 -17.94 10.71
N ILE A 16 -6.38 -17.01 10.82
CA ILE A 16 -5.00 -17.29 10.42
C ILE A 16 -4.35 -18.19 11.47
N LYS A 17 -3.90 -19.39 11.03
CA LYS A 17 -3.22 -20.36 11.88
C LYS A 17 -1.91 -19.77 12.43
N GLY A 18 -1.68 -19.92 13.73
CA GLY A 18 -0.43 -19.50 14.39
C GLY A 18 -0.44 -18.09 14.98
N ASN A 19 -1.49 -17.28 14.75
CA ASN A 19 -1.63 -16.00 15.44
C ASN A 19 -2.24 -16.20 16.85
N GLY A 20 -1.93 -15.31 17.79
CA GLY A 20 -2.45 -15.32 19.17
C GLY A 20 -3.84 -14.70 19.34
N GLN A 21 -4.58 -14.40 18.26
CA GLN A 21 -5.79 -13.58 18.26
C GLN A 21 -7.08 -14.35 18.57
N ARG A 22 -7.00 -15.57 19.12
CA ARG A 22 -8.17 -16.42 19.44
C ARG A 22 -8.71 -16.23 20.86
N GLY A 23 -8.02 -15.44 21.68
CA GLY A 23 -8.40 -15.21 23.08
C GLY A 23 -9.57 -14.22 23.26
N PHE A 24 -9.98 -13.53 22.19
CA PHE A 24 -11.07 -12.57 22.17
C PHE A 24 -11.83 -12.64 20.83
N LYS A 25 -12.99 -12.03 20.77
CA LYS A 25 -13.91 -12.10 19.62
C LYS A 25 -13.98 -10.74 18.91
N ASP A 26 -14.53 -10.76 17.70
CA ASP A 26 -14.78 -9.55 16.92
C ASP A 26 -15.60 -8.47 17.65
N GLN A 27 -16.46 -8.88 18.57
CA GLN A 27 -17.26 -7.94 19.38
C GLN A 27 -16.46 -7.19 20.46
N ASP A 28 -15.26 -7.69 20.79
CA ASP A 28 -14.40 -7.15 21.84
C ASP A 28 -13.45 -6.06 21.28
N VAL A 29 -13.48 -5.81 19.98
CA VAL A 29 -12.66 -4.80 19.30
C VAL A 29 -13.52 -3.69 18.70
N PRO A 30 -13.02 -2.44 18.65
CA PRO A 30 -13.73 -1.34 18.01
C PRO A 30 -14.02 -1.65 16.55
N LYS A 31 -15.24 -1.33 16.10
CA LYS A 31 -15.68 -1.49 14.71
C LYS A 31 -16.20 -0.19 14.16
N ASP A 32 -16.30 -0.13 12.85
CA ASP A 32 -16.95 0.91 12.09
C ASP A 32 -16.59 2.32 12.62
N GLU A 33 -17.56 3.10 13.00
CA GLU A 33 -17.39 4.47 13.46
C GLU A 33 -16.50 4.60 14.71
N MET A 34 -16.62 3.71 15.67
CA MET A 34 -15.77 3.72 16.87
C MET A 34 -14.29 3.50 16.49
N LYS A 35 -14.01 2.59 15.55
CA LYS A 35 -12.67 2.36 15.03
C LYS A 35 -12.12 3.61 14.36
N ARG A 36 -12.96 4.28 13.56
CA ARG A 36 -12.61 5.54 12.92
C ARG A 36 -12.33 6.64 13.92
N GLN A 37 -13.18 6.82 14.93
CA GLN A 37 -12.98 7.80 15.99
C GLN A 37 -11.67 7.58 16.75
N CYS A 38 -11.35 6.33 17.11
CA CYS A 38 -10.07 6.00 17.75
C CYS A 38 -8.87 6.40 16.88
N TYR A 39 -8.94 6.18 15.56
CA TYR A 39 -7.90 6.58 14.64
C TYR A 39 -7.76 8.10 14.57
N GLU A 40 -8.85 8.83 14.38
CA GLU A 40 -8.83 10.31 14.29
C GLU A 40 -8.30 10.95 15.56
N GLU A 41 -8.70 10.46 16.74
CA GLU A 41 -8.16 10.95 18.03
C GLU A 41 -6.66 10.67 18.16
N GLY A 42 -6.20 9.49 17.76
CA GLY A 42 -4.78 9.16 17.76
C GLY A 42 -3.99 10.04 16.77
N LYS A 43 -4.50 10.21 15.55
CA LYS A 43 -3.93 11.11 14.53
C LYS A 43 -3.82 12.54 15.06
N LYS A 44 -4.88 13.08 15.65
CA LYS A 44 -4.89 14.42 16.25
C LYS A 44 -3.76 14.58 17.27
N LYS A 45 -3.62 13.61 18.19
CA LYS A 45 -2.54 13.63 19.20
C LYS A 45 -1.15 13.58 18.56
N LEU A 46 -0.96 12.83 17.49
CA LEU A 46 0.31 12.78 16.76
C LEU A 46 0.63 14.15 16.12
N LEU A 47 -0.35 14.78 15.48
CA LEU A 47 -0.19 16.11 14.90
C LEU A 47 0.15 17.18 15.98
N GLU A 48 -0.51 17.14 17.12
CA GLU A 48 -0.21 18.02 18.29
C GLU A 48 1.22 17.81 18.81
N GLN A 49 1.79 16.63 18.64
CA GLN A 49 3.17 16.30 18.99
C GLN A 49 4.18 16.66 17.90
N GLY A 50 3.75 17.33 16.82
CA GLY A 50 4.61 17.81 15.74
C GLY A 50 4.96 16.73 14.70
N TYR A 51 4.22 15.63 14.64
CA TYR A 51 4.30 14.72 13.51
C TYR A 51 3.47 15.23 12.33
N HIS A 52 3.84 14.84 11.15
CA HIS A 52 3.12 15.09 9.91
C HIS A 52 2.70 13.77 9.29
N GLU A 53 1.46 13.70 8.83
CA GLU A 53 0.98 12.53 8.06
C GLU A 53 1.64 12.50 6.68
N ILE A 54 2.24 11.38 6.35
CA ILE A 54 2.87 11.15 5.04
C ILE A 54 1.88 10.48 4.10
N GLY A 55 1.15 9.50 4.61
CA GLY A 55 0.13 8.75 3.91
C GLY A 55 0.01 7.34 4.49
N MET A 56 -1.14 6.71 4.30
CA MET A 56 -1.41 5.35 4.78
C MET A 56 -0.82 5.07 6.16
N ASP A 57 -1.33 5.76 7.16
CA ASP A 57 -0.97 5.52 8.57
C ASP A 57 0.49 5.83 8.95
N HIS A 58 1.29 6.39 8.03
CA HIS A 58 2.68 6.78 8.29
C HIS A 58 2.78 8.25 8.69
N PHE A 59 3.52 8.49 9.76
CA PHE A 59 3.78 9.81 10.31
C PHE A 59 5.29 10.02 10.48
N ALA A 60 5.75 11.23 10.23
CA ALA A 60 7.15 11.60 10.40
C ALA A 60 7.30 13.00 10.99
N LEU A 61 8.40 13.21 11.69
CA LEU A 61 8.81 14.54 12.13
C LEU A 61 9.37 15.36 10.96
N GLN A 62 9.31 16.69 11.06
CA GLN A 62 9.74 17.59 9.99
C GLN A 62 11.20 17.39 9.54
N GLN A 63 12.10 17.04 10.47
CA GLN A 63 13.51 16.76 10.17
C GLN A 63 13.76 15.39 9.52
N ASP A 64 12.76 14.52 9.50
CA ASP A 64 12.93 13.18 8.92
C ASP A 64 13.01 13.24 7.39
N PRO A 65 13.95 12.51 6.75
CA PRO A 65 14.07 12.47 5.29
C PRO A 65 12.80 12.01 4.58
N MET A 66 11.93 11.22 5.20
CA MET A 66 10.65 10.81 4.61
C MET A 66 9.70 12.01 4.45
N TYR A 67 9.58 12.86 5.48
CA TYR A 67 8.79 14.09 5.39
C TYR A 67 9.38 15.05 4.35
N GLN A 68 10.70 15.23 4.35
CA GLN A 68 11.38 16.10 3.38
C GLN A 68 11.16 15.61 1.95
N SER A 69 11.24 14.30 1.71
CA SER A 69 10.96 13.71 0.39
C SER A 69 9.49 13.85 -0.01
N PHE A 70 8.57 13.75 0.95
CA PHE A 70 7.15 13.99 0.72
C PHE A 70 6.91 15.44 0.26
N GLN A 71 7.47 16.42 0.97
CA GLN A 71 7.36 17.84 0.62
C GLN A 71 8.03 18.17 -0.73
N ALA A 72 9.13 17.50 -1.06
CA ALA A 72 9.84 17.67 -2.33
C ALA A 72 9.19 16.92 -3.50
N GLY A 73 8.13 16.13 -3.28
CA GLY A 73 7.51 15.29 -4.31
C GLY A 73 8.41 14.14 -4.80
N THR A 74 9.41 13.75 -4.00
CA THR A 74 10.37 12.68 -4.31
C THR A 74 10.15 11.42 -3.47
N LEU A 75 9.09 11.39 -2.65
CA LEU A 75 8.73 10.23 -1.86
C LEU A 75 8.56 9.01 -2.76
N HIS A 76 9.06 7.88 -2.31
CA HIS A 76 8.91 6.61 -3.00
C HIS A 76 8.25 5.59 -2.09
N ARG A 77 7.67 4.55 -2.70
CA ARG A 77 7.11 3.41 -2.00
C ARG A 77 7.58 2.12 -2.68
N ASN A 78 8.10 1.21 -1.89
CA ASN A 78 8.45 -0.15 -2.29
C ASN A 78 7.63 -1.15 -1.47
N PHE A 79 7.97 -2.42 -1.55
CA PHE A 79 7.26 -3.48 -0.83
C PHE A 79 7.32 -3.34 0.70
N MET A 80 8.36 -2.68 1.24
CA MET A 80 8.52 -2.42 2.68
C MET A 80 7.69 -1.22 3.18
N GLY A 81 7.20 -0.37 2.29
CA GLY A 81 6.47 0.84 2.64
C GLY A 81 7.07 2.11 2.04
N TYR A 82 6.78 3.26 2.66
CA TYR A 82 7.33 4.54 2.22
C TYR A 82 8.82 4.67 2.53
N THR A 83 9.54 5.30 1.62
CA THR A 83 10.98 5.54 1.74
C THR A 83 11.38 6.85 1.06
N ALA A 84 12.42 7.51 1.60
CA ALA A 84 13.06 8.66 0.96
C ALA A 84 13.99 8.25 -0.19
N SER A 85 14.34 6.95 -0.28
CA SER A 85 15.28 6.44 -1.29
C SER A 85 14.55 5.73 -2.41
N LYS A 86 14.76 6.18 -3.63
CA LYS A 86 14.26 5.49 -4.84
C LYS A 86 15.30 4.48 -5.30
N THR A 87 15.27 3.30 -4.70
CA THR A 87 16.12 2.18 -5.14
C THR A 87 15.47 1.43 -6.30
N GLN A 88 16.27 1.02 -7.28
CA GLN A 88 15.78 0.23 -8.41
C GLN A 88 15.67 -1.26 -8.08
N VAL A 89 16.48 -1.72 -7.12
CA VAL A 89 16.53 -3.12 -6.69
C VAL A 89 16.62 -3.17 -5.18
N MET A 90 15.74 -3.94 -4.57
CA MET A 90 15.78 -4.32 -3.17
C MET A 90 15.82 -5.84 -3.09
N ILE A 91 16.84 -6.38 -2.45
CA ILE A 91 17.00 -7.83 -2.25
C ILE A 91 16.55 -8.18 -0.84
N GLY A 92 15.52 -9.01 -0.74
CA GLY A 92 15.01 -9.53 0.52
C GLY A 92 15.87 -10.70 1.02
N LEU A 93 16.42 -10.57 2.22
CA LEU A 93 17.21 -11.62 2.88
C LEU A 93 16.36 -12.29 3.96
N GLY A 94 16.45 -13.62 4.02
CA GLY A 94 15.77 -14.44 5.02
C GLY A 94 14.43 -15.03 4.54
N VAL A 95 13.84 -15.80 5.45
CA VAL A 95 12.56 -16.51 5.24
C VAL A 95 11.43 -15.52 4.95
N SER A 96 10.59 -15.84 3.96
CA SER A 96 9.43 -15.04 3.52
C SER A 96 9.75 -13.66 2.96
N SER A 97 11.02 -13.25 2.92
CA SER A 97 11.42 -11.93 2.44
C SER A 97 11.04 -11.71 0.98
N ILE A 98 10.72 -10.48 0.65
CA ILE A 98 10.34 -10.11 -0.71
C ILE A 98 11.42 -9.20 -1.30
N SER A 99 11.91 -9.61 -2.47
CA SER A 99 12.73 -8.80 -3.36
C SER A 99 11.84 -8.00 -4.29
N ASP A 100 12.17 -6.74 -4.47
CA ASP A 100 11.45 -5.81 -5.35
C ASP A 100 12.44 -5.17 -6.32
N SER A 101 12.32 -5.48 -7.59
CA SER A 101 12.96 -4.74 -8.66
C SER A 101 11.92 -3.93 -9.44
N TRP A 102 12.40 -2.99 -10.28
CA TRP A 102 11.44 -2.25 -11.10
C TRP A 102 10.61 -3.15 -12.03
N TYR A 103 11.15 -4.29 -12.43
CA TYR A 103 10.55 -5.18 -13.43
C TYR A 103 10.06 -6.51 -12.87
N SER A 104 10.31 -6.80 -11.60
CA SER A 104 9.92 -8.09 -11.02
C SER A 104 9.80 -8.06 -9.50
N PHE A 105 9.03 -9.01 -8.97
CA PHE A 105 9.02 -9.36 -7.56
C PHE A 105 9.44 -10.81 -7.38
N ALA A 106 10.13 -11.12 -6.28
CA ALA A 106 10.42 -12.48 -5.87
C ALA A 106 10.23 -12.61 -4.35
N GLN A 107 9.67 -13.72 -3.91
CA GLN A 107 9.51 -14.02 -2.49
C GLN A 107 10.26 -15.29 -2.14
N ASN A 108 11.05 -15.23 -1.08
CA ASN A 108 11.77 -16.37 -0.55
C ASN A 108 10.82 -17.40 0.09
N GLU A 109 11.33 -18.61 0.29
CA GLU A 109 10.63 -19.69 0.98
C GLU A 109 10.04 -19.23 2.30
N LYS A 110 8.80 -19.67 2.58
CA LYS A 110 8.03 -19.29 3.77
C LYS A 110 8.31 -20.18 4.97
N ASN A 111 8.72 -21.41 4.70
CA ASN A 111 9.11 -22.38 5.70
C ASN A 111 10.62 -22.27 5.94
N ILE A 112 11.04 -22.22 7.19
CA ILE A 112 12.45 -22.06 7.54
C ILE A 112 13.29 -23.28 7.12
N ASN A 113 12.74 -24.49 7.19
CA ASN A 113 13.46 -25.71 6.78
C ASN A 113 13.69 -25.72 5.26
N ASP A 114 12.65 -25.38 4.47
CA ASP A 114 12.75 -25.33 3.01
C ASP A 114 13.75 -24.24 2.57
N TYR A 115 13.77 -23.11 3.32
CA TYR A 115 14.74 -22.06 3.10
C TYR A 115 16.18 -22.55 3.31
N TYR A 116 16.44 -23.26 4.41
CA TYR A 116 17.77 -23.81 4.70
C TYR A 116 18.16 -24.90 3.69
N VAL A 117 17.24 -25.79 3.32
CA VAL A 117 17.49 -26.81 2.30
C VAL A 117 17.94 -26.19 0.97
N SER A 118 17.29 -25.10 0.54
CA SER A 118 17.68 -24.39 -0.68
C SER A 118 19.12 -23.81 -0.54
N LEU A 119 19.44 -23.22 0.60
CA LEU A 119 20.79 -22.65 0.83
C LEU A 119 21.88 -23.73 0.89
N GLU A 120 21.61 -24.86 1.54
CA GLU A 120 22.55 -26.00 1.60
C GLU A 120 22.82 -26.61 0.20
N GLN A 121 21.86 -26.46 -0.70
CA GLN A 121 21.98 -26.85 -2.12
C GLN A 121 22.59 -25.75 -3.00
N GLU A 122 23.07 -24.65 -2.40
CA GLU A 122 23.58 -23.47 -3.12
C GLU A 122 22.57 -22.86 -4.10
N GLN A 123 21.27 -22.99 -3.80
CA GLN A 123 20.18 -22.44 -4.61
C GLN A 123 19.63 -21.15 -4.00
N ILE A 124 19.15 -20.25 -4.86
CA ILE A 124 18.41 -19.07 -4.40
C ILE A 124 17.05 -19.54 -3.88
N PRO A 125 16.72 -19.27 -2.60
CA PRO A 125 15.53 -19.83 -1.93
C PRO A 125 14.23 -19.12 -2.34
N VAL A 126 13.96 -19.03 -3.65
CA VAL A 126 12.77 -18.34 -4.18
C VAL A 126 11.59 -19.31 -4.24
N TYR A 127 10.55 -19.03 -3.46
CA TYR A 127 9.27 -19.74 -3.47
C TYR A 127 8.41 -19.37 -4.69
N ARG A 128 8.34 -18.08 -5.01
CA ARG A 128 7.55 -17.55 -6.14
C ARG A 128 8.08 -16.19 -6.59
N GLY A 129 7.74 -15.83 -7.83
CA GLY A 129 8.07 -14.54 -8.37
C GLY A 129 7.04 -14.10 -9.42
N HIS A 130 7.16 -12.86 -9.84
CA HIS A 130 6.36 -12.28 -10.91
C HIS A 130 7.21 -11.29 -11.71
N ILE A 131 7.26 -11.52 -13.01
CA ILE A 131 7.86 -10.58 -13.96
C ILE A 131 6.75 -9.66 -14.46
N LEU A 132 6.97 -8.35 -14.34
CA LEU A 132 5.99 -7.33 -14.69
C LEU A 132 5.90 -7.19 -16.21
N SER A 133 4.69 -7.24 -16.73
CA SER A 133 4.38 -6.89 -18.13
C SER A 133 4.45 -5.37 -18.34
N GLY A 134 4.35 -4.91 -19.59
CA GLY A 134 4.24 -3.48 -19.89
C GLY A 134 3.03 -2.82 -19.21
N GLU A 135 1.89 -3.51 -19.20
CA GLU A 135 0.68 -3.09 -18.47
C GLU A 135 0.93 -2.99 -16.96
N ASP A 136 1.54 -4.01 -16.35
CA ASP A 136 1.88 -3.98 -14.92
C ASP A 136 2.74 -2.77 -14.56
N LEU A 137 3.68 -2.38 -15.44
CA LEU A 137 4.55 -1.23 -15.23
C LEU A 137 3.78 0.10 -15.26
N VAL A 138 2.80 0.24 -16.15
CA VAL A 138 1.92 1.41 -16.22
C VAL A 138 1.05 1.49 -14.97
N ILE A 139 0.36 0.40 -14.64
CA ILE A 139 -0.46 0.29 -13.43
C ILE A 139 0.35 0.60 -12.16
N ARG A 140 1.55 0.01 -12.04
CA ARG A 140 2.46 0.29 -10.93
C ARG A 140 2.78 1.78 -10.79
N LYS A 141 3.01 2.49 -11.90
CA LYS A 141 3.26 3.95 -11.87
C LYS A 141 2.05 4.72 -11.36
N HIS A 142 0.84 4.42 -11.85
CA HIS A 142 -0.38 5.06 -11.35
C HIS A 142 -0.57 4.86 -9.85
N ILE A 143 -0.43 3.62 -9.38
CA ILE A 143 -0.54 3.28 -7.96
C ILE A 143 0.53 4.03 -7.14
N LEU A 144 1.79 4.04 -7.59
CA LEU A 144 2.86 4.76 -6.90
C LEU A 144 2.62 6.27 -6.84
N ASN A 145 2.14 6.87 -7.93
CA ASN A 145 1.81 8.29 -7.98
C ASN A 145 0.68 8.62 -6.98
N LEU A 146 -0.42 7.86 -7.00
CA LEU A 146 -1.53 8.05 -6.05
C LEU A 146 -1.08 7.87 -4.60
N MET A 147 -0.28 6.85 -4.31
CA MET A 147 0.19 6.57 -2.95
C MET A 147 1.18 7.61 -2.43
N CYS A 148 2.07 8.15 -3.28
CA CYS A 148 3.17 9.03 -2.87
C CYS A 148 2.86 10.52 -3.03
N SER A 149 2.01 10.90 -3.99
CA SER A 149 1.67 12.29 -4.30
C SER A 149 0.17 12.59 -4.32
N PHE A 150 -0.69 11.60 -4.08
CA PHE A 150 -2.14 11.74 -4.10
C PHE A 150 -2.71 12.22 -5.45
N GLU A 151 -1.93 12.07 -6.51
CA GLU A 151 -2.38 12.40 -7.87
C GLU A 151 -1.71 11.48 -8.90
N THR A 152 -2.37 11.28 -10.03
CA THR A 152 -1.79 10.60 -11.18
C THR A 152 -2.34 11.19 -12.47
N SER A 153 -1.58 11.06 -13.58
CA SER A 153 -1.97 11.59 -14.88
C SER A 153 -1.60 10.63 -16.00
N TRP A 154 -2.41 10.65 -17.07
CA TRP A 154 -2.16 9.96 -18.35
C TRP A 154 -2.04 10.95 -19.51
N SER A 155 -1.59 12.17 -19.24
CA SER A 155 -1.23 13.15 -20.29
C SER A 155 -0.07 12.65 -21.15
N ASP A 156 0.88 11.89 -20.60
CA ASP A 156 1.84 11.10 -21.36
C ASP A 156 1.14 9.83 -21.90
N PRO A 157 1.10 9.59 -23.23
CA PRO A 157 0.49 8.39 -23.81
C PRO A 157 1.06 7.07 -23.28
N LYS A 158 2.27 7.06 -22.71
CA LYS A 158 2.89 5.89 -22.08
C LYS A 158 2.24 5.53 -20.74
N MET A 159 1.41 6.40 -20.20
CA MET A 159 0.63 6.19 -18.98
C MET A 159 -0.80 5.75 -19.27
N ASP A 160 -1.18 5.64 -20.54
CA ASP A 160 -2.49 5.13 -20.96
C ASP A 160 -2.49 3.60 -21.04
N PHE A 161 -3.64 2.99 -20.82
CA PHE A 161 -3.86 1.55 -20.92
C PHE A 161 -5.32 1.25 -21.28
N PRO A 162 -5.61 0.10 -21.93
CA PRO A 162 -6.93 -0.16 -22.52
C PRO A 162 -8.12 -0.04 -21.55
N GLU A 163 -7.98 -0.49 -20.31
CA GLU A 163 -9.05 -0.49 -19.32
C GLU A 163 -9.11 0.78 -18.45
N LEU A 164 -8.42 1.86 -18.84
CA LEU A 164 -8.43 3.11 -18.06
C LEU A 164 -9.84 3.66 -17.86
N ASN A 165 -10.69 3.62 -18.89
CA ASN A 165 -12.08 4.10 -18.79
C ASN A 165 -12.87 3.28 -17.75
N ASP A 166 -12.69 1.96 -17.71
CA ASP A 166 -13.36 1.10 -16.73
C ASP A 166 -12.87 1.40 -15.30
N VAL A 167 -11.61 1.83 -15.14
CA VAL A 167 -11.08 2.32 -13.86
C VAL A 167 -11.77 3.62 -13.46
N LEU A 168 -11.89 4.57 -14.37
CA LEU A 168 -12.55 5.86 -14.12
C LEU A 168 -14.00 5.67 -13.74
N ASP A 169 -14.72 4.79 -14.45
CA ASP A 169 -16.12 4.48 -14.16
C ASP A 169 -16.31 3.93 -12.74
N GLN A 170 -15.41 3.10 -12.26
CA GLN A 170 -15.44 2.60 -10.87
C GLN A 170 -15.16 3.70 -9.83
N LEU A 171 -14.43 4.74 -10.21
CA LEU A 171 -14.11 5.85 -9.32
C LEU A 171 -15.19 6.94 -9.28
N ASN A 172 -16.22 6.86 -10.15
CA ASN A 172 -17.30 7.85 -10.21
C ASN A 172 -18.05 7.99 -8.87
N GLU A 173 -18.32 6.90 -8.17
CA GLU A 173 -18.95 6.95 -6.84
C GLU A 173 -18.07 7.72 -5.84
N MET A 174 -16.77 7.43 -5.80
CA MET A 174 -15.82 8.15 -4.94
C MET A 174 -15.67 9.62 -5.33
N GLN A 175 -15.82 9.96 -6.62
CA GLN A 175 -15.87 11.35 -7.06
C GLN A 175 -17.16 12.03 -6.58
N HIS A 176 -18.32 11.35 -6.67
CA HIS A 176 -19.59 11.86 -6.14
C HIS A 176 -19.47 12.15 -4.64
N ASP A 177 -18.80 11.29 -3.90
CA ASP A 177 -18.52 11.44 -2.47
C ASP A 177 -17.42 12.47 -2.17
N GLN A 178 -16.91 13.17 -3.19
CA GLN A 178 -15.87 14.20 -3.09
C GLN A 178 -14.51 13.68 -2.53
N LEU A 179 -14.24 12.39 -2.64
CA LEU A 179 -12.99 11.79 -2.19
C LEU A 179 -11.85 12.00 -3.20
N LEU A 180 -12.20 12.23 -4.45
CA LEU A 180 -11.24 12.54 -5.53
C LEU A 180 -11.89 13.45 -6.57
N VAL A 181 -11.04 14.00 -7.45
CA VAL A 181 -11.46 14.77 -8.62
C VAL A 181 -10.86 14.11 -9.86
N ILE A 182 -11.72 13.72 -10.80
CA ILE A 182 -11.31 13.25 -12.13
C ILE A 182 -11.29 14.47 -13.04
N GLY A 183 -10.09 14.85 -13.53
CA GLY A 183 -9.89 15.88 -14.55
C GLY A 183 -9.84 15.28 -15.95
N ASP A 184 -9.50 16.10 -16.94
CA ASP A 184 -9.42 15.65 -18.35
C ASP A 184 -8.45 14.47 -18.53
N LYS A 185 -7.25 14.54 -17.94
CA LYS A 185 -6.23 13.48 -18.00
C LYS A 185 -5.54 13.27 -16.67
N SER A 186 -6.25 13.37 -15.58
CA SER A 186 -5.67 13.22 -14.24
C SER A 186 -6.70 12.84 -13.20
N ILE A 187 -6.22 12.25 -12.12
CA ILE A 187 -6.97 12.05 -10.87
C ILE A 187 -6.19 12.73 -9.77
N ARG A 188 -6.89 13.48 -8.92
CA ARG A 188 -6.36 14.05 -7.68
C ARG A 188 -7.22 13.64 -6.52
N VAL A 189 -6.60 13.08 -5.49
CA VAL A 189 -7.25 12.70 -4.24
C VAL A 189 -7.43 13.95 -3.38
N THR A 190 -8.62 14.16 -2.83
CA THR A 190 -8.92 15.28 -1.92
C THR A 190 -8.40 14.99 -0.51
N GLU A 191 -8.42 16.00 0.37
CA GLU A 191 -8.08 15.77 1.79
C GLU A 191 -9.00 14.72 2.44
N ALA A 192 -10.31 14.76 2.12
CA ALA A 192 -11.28 13.77 2.57
C ALA A 192 -11.01 12.37 1.99
N GLY A 193 -10.41 12.29 0.80
CA GLY A 193 -10.09 11.05 0.11
C GLY A 193 -8.79 10.40 0.55
N LYS A 194 -7.87 11.11 1.20
CA LYS A 194 -6.56 10.56 1.62
C LYS A 194 -6.67 9.27 2.42
N PRO A 195 -7.57 9.12 3.40
CA PRO A 195 -7.77 7.86 4.11
C PRO A 195 -8.20 6.69 3.21
N PHE A 196 -8.79 6.99 2.06
CA PHE A 196 -9.30 6.02 1.08
C PHE A 196 -8.36 5.80 -0.11
N VAL A 197 -7.14 6.36 -0.09
CA VAL A 197 -6.19 6.23 -1.21
C VAL A 197 -5.95 4.77 -1.62
N ARG A 198 -5.96 3.84 -0.67
CA ARG A 198 -5.85 2.41 -0.95
C ARG A 198 -7.03 1.89 -1.76
N ASN A 199 -8.25 2.31 -1.45
CA ASN A 199 -9.45 1.93 -2.19
C ASN A 199 -9.42 2.51 -3.62
N ILE A 200 -8.95 3.75 -3.76
CA ILE A 200 -8.72 4.38 -5.07
C ILE A 200 -7.70 3.56 -5.88
N CYS A 201 -6.58 3.17 -5.27
CA CYS A 201 -5.57 2.32 -5.92
C CYS A 201 -6.09 0.93 -6.31
N MET A 202 -7.04 0.36 -5.56
CA MET A 202 -7.66 -0.93 -5.91
C MET A 202 -8.42 -0.87 -7.23
N ALA A 203 -8.94 0.29 -7.64
CA ALA A 203 -9.56 0.45 -8.96
C ALA A 203 -8.57 0.18 -10.10
N PHE A 204 -7.27 0.42 -9.89
CA PHE A 204 -6.19 0.12 -10.84
C PHE A 204 -5.68 -1.33 -10.78
N ASP A 205 -6.08 -2.14 -9.80
CA ASP A 205 -5.64 -3.54 -9.72
C ASP A 205 -6.41 -4.44 -10.69
N LEU A 206 -6.05 -4.38 -11.97
CA LEU A 206 -6.67 -5.17 -13.02
C LEU A 206 -6.51 -6.67 -12.78
N LYS A 207 -5.44 -7.11 -12.14
CA LYS A 207 -5.23 -8.54 -11.84
C LYS A 207 -6.19 -9.04 -10.78
N LEU A 208 -6.45 -8.24 -9.76
CA LEU A 208 -7.47 -8.53 -8.75
C LEU A 208 -8.85 -8.64 -9.40
N LYS A 209 -9.18 -7.71 -10.31
CA LYS A 209 -10.46 -7.73 -11.05
C LYS A 209 -10.62 -8.97 -11.94
N ARG A 210 -9.60 -9.29 -12.72
CA ARG A 210 -9.62 -10.44 -13.66
C ARG A 210 -9.60 -11.80 -12.95
N LYS A 211 -9.14 -11.85 -11.70
CA LYS A 211 -9.03 -13.07 -10.88
C LYS A 211 -9.78 -12.89 -9.56
N MET A 212 -11.02 -12.40 -9.62
CA MET A 212 -11.81 -12.20 -8.39
C MET A 212 -11.73 -13.45 -7.50
N PRO A 213 -11.10 -13.36 -6.32
CA PRO A 213 -11.00 -14.49 -5.42
C PRO A 213 -12.36 -14.76 -4.78
N GLU A 214 -12.74 -16.02 -4.66
CA GLU A 214 -13.97 -16.48 -4.01
C GLU A 214 -14.02 -16.17 -2.51
N SER A 215 -12.87 -15.80 -1.92
CA SER A 215 -12.76 -15.48 -0.49
C SER A 215 -12.08 -14.14 -0.25
N ARG A 216 -12.41 -13.51 0.88
CA ARG A 216 -11.83 -12.25 1.33
C ARG A 216 -10.32 -12.36 1.52
N ILE A 217 -9.53 -11.62 0.74
CA ILE A 217 -8.05 -11.66 0.79
C ILE A 217 -7.49 -10.60 1.75
N PHE A 218 -8.17 -9.47 1.91
CA PHE A 218 -7.67 -8.34 2.68
C PHE A 218 -8.48 -8.10 3.97
N SER A 219 -7.79 -7.58 5.01
CA SER A 219 -8.46 -6.97 6.14
C SER A 219 -9.28 -5.76 5.69
N MET A 220 -10.40 -5.49 6.37
CA MET A 220 -11.17 -4.27 6.12
C MET A 220 -10.27 -3.05 6.35
N THR A 221 -10.27 -2.13 5.38
CA THR A 221 -9.85 -0.76 5.60
C THR A 221 -10.78 -0.08 6.60
N ILE A 222 -10.31 0.96 7.22
CA ILE A 222 -11.08 1.75 8.19
C ILE A 222 -12.29 2.36 7.49
#